data_385d57be0de1835b60ab3620161c907c
#
_entry.id   385d57be0de1835b60ab3620161c907c
#
_cell.length_a   1.000
_cell.length_b   1.000
_cell.length_c   1.000
_cell.angle_alpha   90.00
_cell.angle_beta   90.00
_cell.angle_gamma   90.00
#
_symmetry.space_group_name_H-M   'P 1'
#
loop_
_entity.id
_entity.type
_entity.pdbx_description
1 polymer ?
#
loop_
_entity_poly.entity_id
_entity_poly.type
_entity_poly.pdbx_seq_one_letter_code
_entity_poly.pdbx_strand_id
1 'polypeptide(L)'
;MDKTEYHMRLDEINRLVEAQDYEGALEIADTIEWKRVKSVRTLCMVADIYEVNGELEESMRMLQLAYKRSSVGKMILYRQVELSLKMGRYDDAVKYYNQYIETAANDTSKYILKYKIYKAQNAPLEDQIAILEEYKDREYTERWVYELARLYKKA
;
A
#
# COMPACT_ATOMS: atom_id res chain seq x y z
N MET A 1 12.36 -25.69 -8.68
CA MET A 1 11.36 -25.33 -9.70
C MET A 1 12.07 -24.72 -10.89
N ASP A 2 11.85 -25.26 -12.08
CA ASP A 2 12.45 -24.68 -13.28
C ASP A 2 11.63 -23.51 -13.80
N LYS A 3 12.18 -22.85 -14.82
CA LYS A 3 11.57 -21.65 -15.40
C LYS A 3 10.19 -21.92 -16.01
N THR A 4 10.03 -23.06 -16.65
CA THR A 4 8.77 -23.45 -17.30
C THR A 4 7.68 -23.66 -16.23
N GLU A 5 8.01 -24.38 -15.16
CA GLU A 5 7.08 -24.62 -14.06
C GLU A 5 6.68 -23.30 -13.36
N TYR A 6 7.65 -22.40 -13.16
CA TYR A 6 7.38 -21.08 -12.58
C TYR A 6 6.37 -20.32 -13.44
N HIS A 7 6.58 -20.27 -14.76
CA HIS A 7 5.66 -19.56 -15.67
C HIS A 7 4.27 -20.18 -15.68
N MET A 8 4.18 -21.49 -15.63
CA MET A 8 2.88 -22.17 -15.57
C MET A 8 2.13 -21.81 -14.28
N ARG A 9 2.81 -21.79 -13.15
CA ARG A 9 2.20 -21.41 -11.87
C ARG A 9 1.79 -19.94 -11.85
N LEU A 10 2.62 -19.07 -12.41
CA LEU A 10 2.31 -17.66 -12.50
C LEU A 10 1.09 -17.40 -13.39
N ASP A 11 0.98 -18.09 -14.52
CA ASP A 11 -0.20 -18.00 -15.40
C ASP A 11 -1.46 -18.45 -14.66
N GLU A 12 -1.38 -19.51 -13.88
CA GLU A 12 -2.50 -20.00 -13.10
C GLU A 12 -2.89 -18.98 -12.01
N ILE A 13 -1.91 -18.36 -11.34
CA ILE A 13 -2.18 -17.30 -10.37
C ILE A 13 -2.93 -16.16 -11.05
N ASN A 14 -2.46 -15.70 -12.22
CA ASN A 14 -3.10 -14.62 -12.95
C ASN A 14 -4.54 -14.95 -13.33
N ARG A 15 -4.78 -16.19 -13.76
CA ARG A 15 -6.12 -16.66 -14.10
C ARG A 15 -7.05 -16.65 -12.88
N LEU A 16 -6.56 -17.11 -11.74
CA LEU A 16 -7.33 -17.13 -10.50
C LEU A 16 -7.62 -15.72 -9.98
N VAL A 17 -6.66 -14.82 -10.09
CA VAL A 17 -6.85 -13.41 -9.71
C VAL A 17 -7.92 -12.75 -10.59
N GLU A 18 -7.90 -13.00 -11.89
CA GLU A 18 -8.93 -12.49 -12.81
C GLU A 18 -10.32 -13.03 -12.46
N ALA A 19 -10.38 -14.26 -11.99
CA ALA A 19 -11.63 -14.89 -11.54
C ALA A 19 -12.00 -14.50 -10.11
N GLN A 20 -11.22 -13.63 -9.46
CA GLN A 20 -11.39 -13.23 -8.07
C GLN A 20 -11.30 -14.38 -7.07
N ASP A 21 -10.63 -15.46 -7.44
CA ASP A 21 -10.33 -16.58 -6.55
C ASP A 21 -8.99 -16.34 -5.87
N TYR A 22 -8.98 -15.44 -4.89
CA TYR A 22 -7.76 -15.05 -4.19
C TYR A 22 -7.26 -16.14 -3.25
N GLU A 23 -8.15 -16.96 -2.73
CA GLU A 23 -7.77 -18.09 -1.88
C GLU A 23 -7.03 -19.15 -2.69
N GLY A 24 -7.54 -19.48 -3.88
CA GLY A 24 -6.85 -20.39 -4.80
C GLY A 24 -5.52 -19.83 -5.26
N ALA A 25 -5.46 -18.52 -5.55
CA ALA A 25 -4.21 -17.86 -5.93
C ALA A 25 -3.16 -17.94 -4.80
N LEU A 26 -3.59 -17.80 -3.54
CA LEU A 26 -2.70 -17.90 -2.38
C LEU A 26 -2.07 -19.29 -2.28
N GLU A 27 -2.85 -20.35 -2.49
CA GLU A 27 -2.33 -21.70 -2.43
C GLU A 27 -1.18 -21.92 -3.40
N ILE A 28 -1.28 -21.36 -4.61
CA ILE A 28 -0.22 -21.48 -5.60
C ILE A 28 0.94 -20.54 -5.24
N ALA A 29 0.65 -19.33 -4.80
CA ALA A 29 1.68 -18.36 -4.42
C ALA A 29 2.59 -18.91 -3.31
N ASP A 30 2.04 -19.65 -2.35
CA ASP A 30 2.80 -20.25 -1.26
C ASP A 30 3.79 -21.31 -1.73
N THR A 31 3.67 -21.80 -2.96
CA THR A 31 4.59 -22.80 -3.52
C THR A 31 5.79 -22.17 -4.22
N ILE A 32 5.85 -20.85 -4.35
CA ILE A 32 6.88 -20.15 -5.10
C ILE A 32 7.85 -19.44 -4.15
N GLU A 33 9.14 -19.51 -4.46
CA GLU A 33 10.17 -18.80 -3.72
C GLU A 33 10.37 -17.40 -4.33
N TRP A 34 9.71 -16.42 -3.77
CA TRP A 34 9.64 -15.08 -4.33
C TRP A 34 10.94 -14.29 -4.25
N LYS A 35 11.87 -14.69 -3.38
CA LYS A 35 13.18 -14.03 -3.26
C LYS A 35 13.97 -14.00 -4.57
N ARG A 36 13.70 -14.95 -5.45
CA ARG A 36 14.38 -15.06 -6.75
C ARG A 36 13.69 -14.27 -7.85
N VAL A 37 12.48 -13.82 -7.62
CA VAL A 37 11.69 -13.11 -8.61
C VAL A 37 12.14 -11.66 -8.69
N LYS A 38 12.40 -11.19 -9.92
CA LYS A 38 12.91 -9.84 -10.16
C LYS A 38 11.83 -8.84 -10.60
N SER A 39 10.68 -9.32 -11.04
CA SER A 39 9.60 -8.46 -11.55
C SER A 39 8.91 -7.72 -10.39
N VAL A 40 9.09 -6.41 -10.35
CA VAL A 40 8.41 -5.56 -9.36
C VAL A 40 6.90 -5.68 -9.46
N ARG A 41 6.37 -5.69 -10.68
CA ARG A 41 4.93 -5.81 -10.92
C ARG A 41 4.39 -7.13 -10.34
N THR A 42 5.08 -8.23 -10.58
CA THR A 42 4.68 -9.54 -10.06
C THR A 42 4.71 -9.56 -8.53
N LEU A 43 5.76 -9.02 -7.93
CA LEU A 43 5.88 -8.96 -6.46
C LEU A 43 4.78 -8.12 -5.84
N CYS A 44 4.41 -7.01 -6.47
CA CYS A 44 3.30 -6.18 -6.00
C CYS A 44 1.96 -6.90 -6.12
N MET A 45 1.74 -7.65 -7.20
CA MET A 45 0.53 -8.46 -7.36
C MET A 45 0.43 -9.51 -6.26
N VAL A 46 1.54 -10.17 -5.96
CA VAL A 46 1.57 -11.20 -4.92
C VAL A 46 1.34 -10.58 -3.54
N ALA A 47 1.85 -9.38 -3.31
CA ALA A 47 1.56 -8.63 -2.09
C ALA A 47 0.05 -8.42 -1.92
N ASP A 48 -0.66 -8.09 -3.02
CA ASP A 48 -2.11 -7.93 -2.98
C ASP A 48 -2.82 -9.24 -2.63
N ILE A 49 -2.36 -10.36 -3.19
CA ILE A 49 -2.93 -11.68 -2.89
C ILE A 49 -2.80 -11.98 -1.39
N TYR A 50 -1.64 -11.76 -0.82
CA TYR A 50 -1.43 -11.96 0.61
C TYR A 50 -2.28 -11.03 1.45
N GLU A 51 -2.36 -9.75 1.07
CA GLU A 51 -3.16 -8.77 1.83
C GLU A 51 -4.64 -9.14 1.84
N VAL A 52 -5.21 -9.48 0.68
CA VAL A 52 -6.63 -9.85 0.57
C VAL A 52 -6.95 -11.07 1.43
N ASN A 53 -6.00 -11.98 1.58
CA ASN A 53 -6.17 -13.17 2.43
C ASN A 53 -5.84 -12.93 3.91
N GLY A 54 -5.54 -11.70 4.29
CA GLY A 54 -5.22 -11.38 5.67
C GLY A 54 -3.80 -11.70 6.10
N GLU A 55 -2.96 -12.14 5.18
CA GLU A 55 -1.55 -12.46 5.42
C GLU A 55 -0.70 -11.19 5.34
N LEU A 56 -0.89 -10.28 6.30
CA LEU A 56 -0.33 -8.93 6.22
C LEU A 56 1.20 -8.91 6.32
N GLU A 57 1.78 -9.78 7.14
CA GLU A 57 3.24 -9.91 7.27
C GLU A 57 3.87 -10.33 5.94
N GLU A 58 3.31 -11.34 5.29
CA GLU A 58 3.81 -11.81 4.00
C GLU A 58 3.64 -10.75 2.92
N SER A 59 2.51 -10.03 2.95
CA SER A 59 2.29 -8.91 2.04
C SER A 59 3.40 -7.86 2.19
N MET A 60 3.73 -7.49 3.42
CA MET A 60 4.79 -6.53 3.68
C MET A 60 6.15 -7.03 3.18
N ARG A 61 6.46 -8.31 3.35
CA ARG A 61 7.70 -8.90 2.83
C ARG A 61 7.78 -8.78 1.32
N MET A 62 6.68 -9.01 0.63
CA MET A 62 6.64 -8.87 -0.83
C MET A 62 6.86 -7.42 -1.25
N LEU A 63 6.27 -6.46 -0.53
CA LEU A 63 6.49 -5.04 -0.80
C LEU A 63 7.93 -4.61 -0.53
N GLN A 64 8.54 -5.11 0.54
CA GLN A 64 9.95 -4.83 0.84
C GLN A 64 10.86 -5.38 -0.27
N LEU A 65 10.58 -6.58 -0.74
CA LEU A 65 11.33 -7.19 -1.82
C LEU A 65 11.16 -6.41 -3.13
N ALA A 66 9.92 -6.01 -3.44
CA ALA A 66 9.62 -5.18 -4.60
C ALA A 66 10.35 -3.84 -4.54
N TYR A 67 10.40 -3.21 -3.37
CA TYR A 67 11.09 -1.95 -3.19
C TYR A 67 12.59 -2.06 -3.51
N LYS A 68 13.22 -3.12 -3.06
CA LYS A 68 14.65 -3.36 -3.36
C LYS A 68 14.92 -3.52 -4.86
N ARG A 69 13.94 -3.99 -5.61
CA ARG A 69 14.06 -4.24 -7.05
C ARG A 69 13.65 -3.02 -7.89
N SER A 70 12.97 -2.05 -7.30
CA SER A 70 12.43 -0.91 -8.04
C SER A 70 13.48 0.18 -8.22
N SER A 71 13.39 0.91 -9.33
CA SER A 71 14.21 2.10 -9.59
C SER A 71 13.58 3.35 -8.97
N VAL A 72 12.24 3.40 -8.93
CA VAL A 72 11.47 4.48 -8.31
C VAL A 72 10.38 3.84 -7.47
N GLY A 73 10.56 3.81 -6.17
CA GLY A 73 9.71 3.06 -5.26
C GLY A 73 8.59 3.83 -4.58
N LYS A 74 8.24 5.05 -5.04
CA LYS A 74 7.27 5.88 -4.31
C LYS A 74 5.91 5.23 -4.10
N MET A 75 5.38 4.53 -5.10
CA MET A 75 4.09 3.88 -4.97
C MET A 75 4.15 2.67 -4.03
N ILE A 76 5.29 2.00 -4.00
CA ILE A 76 5.51 0.89 -3.07
C ILE A 76 5.58 1.44 -1.64
N LEU A 77 6.29 2.54 -1.42
CA LEU A 77 6.35 3.21 -0.12
C LEU A 77 4.96 3.65 0.33
N TYR A 78 4.15 4.20 -0.57
CA TYR A 78 2.78 4.58 -0.27
C TYR A 78 1.99 3.38 0.27
N ARG A 79 2.07 2.25 -0.43
CA ARG A 79 1.39 1.02 -0.02
C ARG A 79 1.92 0.48 1.32
N GLN A 80 3.23 0.61 1.56
CA GLN A 80 3.82 0.19 2.84
C GLN A 80 3.31 1.04 4.00
N VAL A 81 3.09 2.34 3.78
CA VAL A 81 2.44 3.19 4.80
C VAL A 81 1.04 2.68 5.09
N GLU A 82 0.22 2.49 4.06
CA GLU A 82 -1.16 2.02 4.25
C GLU A 82 -1.21 0.66 4.95
N LEU A 83 -0.35 -0.25 4.54
CA LEU A 83 -0.29 -1.58 5.15
C LEU A 83 0.18 -1.53 6.60
N SER A 84 1.17 -0.70 6.90
CA SER A 84 1.64 -0.51 8.29
C SER A 84 0.52 0.01 9.19
N LEU A 85 -0.29 0.96 8.68
CA LEU A 85 -1.44 1.47 9.43
C LEU A 85 -2.47 0.36 9.67
N LYS A 86 -2.73 -0.46 8.66
CA LYS A 86 -3.65 -1.60 8.77
C LYS A 86 -3.17 -2.62 9.81
N MET A 87 -1.86 -2.78 9.94
CA MET A 87 -1.24 -3.67 10.93
C MET A 87 -1.12 -3.05 12.31
N GLY A 88 -1.48 -1.78 12.46
CA GLY A 88 -1.31 -1.06 13.72
C GLY A 88 0.13 -0.67 14.04
N ARG A 89 1.00 -0.69 13.06
CA ARG A 89 2.43 -0.36 13.20
C ARG A 89 2.68 1.09 12.81
N TYR A 90 2.32 2.00 13.69
CA TYR A 90 2.33 3.44 13.39
C TYR A 90 3.75 3.99 13.21
N ASP A 91 4.72 3.49 13.98
CA ASP A 91 6.12 3.92 13.83
C ASP A 91 6.68 3.53 12.47
N ASP A 92 6.36 2.34 11.99
CA ASP A 92 6.76 1.89 10.66
C ASP A 92 6.07 2.73 9.58
N ALA A 93 4.80 3.07 9.78
CA ALA A 93 4.06 3.93 8.85
C ALA A 93 4.74 5.29 8.70
N VAL A 94 5.16 5.90 9.80
CA VAL A 94 5.86 7.18 9.79
C VAL A 94 7.22 7.05 9.08
N LYS A 95 7.94 5.97 9.34
CA LYS A 95 9.23 5.70 8.69
C LYS A 95 9.08 5.61 7.17
N TYR A 96 8.11 4.83 6.68
CA TYR A 96 7.86 4.71 5.25
C TYR A 96 7.34 6.03 4.66
N TYR A 97 6.53 6.75 5.40
CA TYR A 97 6.06 8.07 4.97
C TYR A 97 7.23 9.05 4.78
N ASN A 98 8.19 9.08 5.71
CA ASN A 98 9.35 9.95 5.60
C ASN A 98 10.19 9.61 4.37
N GLN A 99 10.34 8.32 4.05
CA GLN A 99 11.01 7.90 2.83
C GLN A 99 10.21 8.30 1.58
N TYR A 100 8.87 8.21 1.66
CA TYR A 100 8.00 8.60 0.56
C TYR A 100 8.15 10.08 0.21
N ILE A 101 8.14 10.97 1.19
CA ILE A 101 8.23 12.41 0.92
C ILE A 101 9.59 12.83 0.37
N GLU A 102 10.65 12.07 0.61
CA GLU A 102 11.96 12.32 0.01
C GLU A 102 11.93 12.16 -1.52
N THR A 103 11.14 11.23 -2.02
CA THR A 103 11.05 10.92 -3.45
C THR A 103 9.85 11.58 -4.12
N ALA A 104 8.86 12.00 -3.35
CA ALA A 104 7.58 12.50 -3.86
C ALA A 104 7.18 13.82 -3.21
N ALA A 105 8.15 14.70 -2.92
CA ALA A 105 7.93 15.95 -2.20
C ALA A 105 6.88 16.85 -2.88
N ASN A 106 6.78 16.81 -4.21
CA ASN A 106 5.84 17.63 -4.97
C ASN A 106 4.52 16.92 -5.27
N ASP A 107 4.36 15.70 -4.78
CA ASP A 107 3.17 14.91 -5.03
C ASP A 107 2.09 15.26 -4.00
N THR A 108 0.89 15.63 -4.49
CA THR A 108 -0.22 16.00 -3.60
C THR A 108 -0.74 14.83 -2.77
N SER A 109 -0.50 13.61 -3.20
CA SER A 109 -0.89 12.40 -2.45
C SER A 109 -0.28 12.35 -1.04
N LYS A 110 0.80 13.10 -0.79
CA LYS A 110 1.43 13.17 0.53
C LYS A 110 0.48 13.69 1.61
N TYR A 111 -0.42 14.60 1.25
CA TYR A 111 -1.38 15.15 2.20
C TYR A 111 -2.40 14.09 2.64
N ILE A 112 -2.89 13.31 1.69
CA ILE A 112 -3.82 12.23 1.97
C ILE A 112 -3.16 11.16 2.85
N LEU A 113 -1.93 10.81 2.52
CA LEU A 113 -1.19 9.80 3.28
C LEU A 113 -0.94 10.26 4.72
N LYS A 114 -0.56 11.53 4.89
CA LYS A 114 -0.37 12.11 6.21
C LYS A 114 -1.67 12.17 7.00
N TYR A 115 -2.78 12.51 6.32
CA TYR A 115 -4.09 12.49 6.97
C TYR A 115 -4.44 11.07 7.47
N LYS A 116 -4.18 10.04 6.65
CA LYS A 116 -4.43 8.65 7.07
C LYS A 116 -3.65 8.28 8.33
N ILE A 117 -2.40 8.73 8.42
CA ILE A 117 -1.57 8.51 9.61
C ILE A 117 -2.18 9.22 10.82
N TYR A 118 -2.54 10.50 10.69
CA TYR A 118 -3.14 11.28 11.77
C TYR A 118 -4.44 10.64 12.27
N LYS A 119 -5.29 10.23 11.33
CA LYS A 119 -6.56 9.58 11.66
C LYS A 119 -6.34 8.29 12.43
N ALA A 120 -5.41 7.45 11.97
CA ALA A 120 -5.11 6.18 12.61
C ALA A 120 -4.53 6.35 14.02
N GLN A 121 -3.75 7.41 14.24
CA GLN A 121 -3.15 7.73 15.54
C GLN A 121 -4.09 8.53 16.44
N ASN A 122 -5.31 8.83 16.00
CA ASN A 122 -6.25 9.69 16.71
C ASN A 122 -5.65 11.05 17.06
N ALA A 123 -4.92 11.65 16.10
CA ALA A 123 -4.37 12.99 16.26
C ALA A 123 -5.51 14.00 16.54
N PRO A 124 -5.22 15.16 17.15
CA PRO A 124 -6.25 16.17 17.40
C PRO A 124 -7.01 16.53 16.11
N LEU A 125 -8.32 16.74 16.23
CA LEU A 125 -9.16 17.07 15.08
C LEU A 125 -8.64 18.30 14.32
N GLU A 126 -8.11 19.29 15.01
CA GLU A 126 -7.54 20.47 14.39
C GLU A 126 -6.38 20.13 13.46
N ASP A 127 -5.54 19.14 13.80
CA ASP A 127 -4.43 18.71 12.97
C ASP A 127 -4.94 17.96 11.74
N GLN A 128 -5.95 17.12 11.91
CA GLN A 128 -6.58 16.40 10.80
C GLN A 128 -7.23 17.37 9.81
N ILE A 129 -7.93 18.38 10.34
CA ILE A 129 -8.59 19.42 9.54
C ILE A 129 -7.54 20.22 8.75
N ALA A 130 -6.45 20.63 9.41
CA ALA A 130 -5.41 21.43 8.78
C ALA A 130 -4.80 20.73 7.55
N ILE A 131 -4.55 19.43 7.65
CA ILE A 131 -4.00 18.66 6.53
C ILE A 131 -4.97 18.58 5.35
N LEU A 132 -6.25 18.36 5.61
CA LEU A 132 -7.25 18.29 4.54
C LEU A 132 -7.53 19.66 3.93
N GLU A 133 -7.47 20.73 4.72
CA GLU A 133 -7.57 22.11 4.18
C GLU A 133 -6.43 22.39 3.23
N GLU A 134 -5.21 22.03 3.59
CA GLU A 134 -4.05 22.19 2.73
C GLU A 134 -4.17 21.39 1.44
N TYR A 135 -4.66 20.16 1.53
CA TYR A 135 -4.92 19.32 0.35
C TYR A 135 -5.98 19.95 -0.56
N LYS A 136 -7.08 20.43 0.02
CA LYS A 136 -8.17 21.06 -0.72
C LYS A 136 -7.66 22.24 -1.56
N ASP A 137 -6.73 23.02 -1.00
CA ASP A 137 -6.16 24.17 -1.68
C ASP A 137 -5.24 23.78 -2.85
N ARG A 138 -4.73 22.55 -2.84
CA ARG A 138 -3.81 22.05 -3.88
C ARG A 138 -4.52 21.24 -4.96
N GLU A 139 -5.51 20.45 -4.57
CA GLU A 139 -6.20 19.56 -5.47
C GLU A 139 -7.63 19.33 -4.96
N TYR A 140 -8.61 19.66 -5.78
CA TYR A 140 -10.00 19.45 -5.42
C TYR A 140 -10.43 18.03 -5.72
N THR A 141 -10.88 17.30 -4.70
CA THR A 141 -11.55 16.01 -4.86
C THR A 141 -12.75 15.97 -3.93
N GLU A 142 -13.91 15.63 -4.48
CA GLU A 142 -15.18 15.61 -3.75
C GLU A 142 -15.13 14.74 -2.50
N ARG A 143 -14.52 13.58 -2.61
CA ARG A 143 -14.36 12.64 -1.49
C ARG A 143 -13.75 13.29 -0.26
N TRP A 144 -12.65 14.02 -0.45
CA TRP A 144 -11.92 14.61 0.66
C TRP A 144 -12.58 15.86 1.21
N VAL A 145 -13.36 16.56 0.38
CA VAL A 145 -14.19 17.67 0.85
C VAL A 145 -15.29 17.15 1.78
N TYR A 146 -15.90 16.01 1.47
CA TYR A 146 -16.85 15.36 2.36
C TYR A 146 -16.21 14.94 3.69
N GLU A 147 -15.03 14.37 3.63
CA GLU A 147 -14.28 13.97 4.83
C GLU A 147 -13.98 15.20 5.71
N LEU A 148 -13.56 16.30 5.09
CA LEU A 148 -13.30 17.55 5.78
C LEU A 148 -14.56 18.08 6.47
N ALA A 149 -15.69 18.10 5.76
CA ALA A 149 -16.97 18.53 6.31
C ALA A 149 -17.36 17.68 7.52
N ARG A 150 -17.12 16.37 7.46
CA ARG A 150 -17.39 15.45 8.56
C ARG A 150 -16.55 15.77 9.79
N LEU A 151 -15.28 16.12 9.60
CA LEU A 151 -14.39 16.51 10.68
C LEU A 151 -14.81 17.82 11.34
N TYR A 152 -15.21 18.81 10.56
CA TYR A 152 -15.74 20.06 11.08
C TYR A 152 -16.97 19.84 11.96
N LYS A 153 -17.83 18.92 11.55
CA LYS A 153 -19.04 18.59 12.32
C LYS A 153 -18.70 17.97 13.67
N LYS A 154 -17.60 17.22 13.77
CA LYS A 154 -17.12 16.62 15.03
C LYS A 154 -16.44 17.61 15.95
N ALA A 155 -15.87 18.65 15.40
CA ALA A 155 -15.09 19.63 16.15
C ALA A 155 -16.00 20.61 16.99
#